data_6854a790d9f625243ed391613a072afe
#
_entry.id   6854a790d9f625243ed391613a072afe
#
_cell.length_a   1.000
_cell.length_b   1.000
_cell.length_c   1.000
_cell.angle_alpha   90.00
_cell.angle_beta   90.00
_cell.angle_gamma   90.00
#
_symmetry.space_group_name_H-M   'P 1'
#
loop_
_entity.id
_entity.type
_entity.pdbx_description
1 polymer ?
#
loop_
_entity_poly.entity_id
_entity_poly.type
_entity_poly.pdbx_seq_one_letter_code
_entity_poly.pdbx_strand_id
1 'polypeptide(L)'
;RRLQLIAQGCTPEPFEGLSTREKRDLFFLHDRATNNGYNLWDAVQTHEKFLSSERPTAVEIGEAVAMCLQDKEAEGDSPRTLQSLRSVLLRFAAHCSGKALCDLKTADAVAFVDGMDISLRTRLGYLGDLRTFCSWAVNKGLLKENPVIAAMPGKTTRKRIMLTKRSRRKEQVLSVEDCEKLIRWVEVNDPSLLVYPVLCLFAGLRPELEATGIDWADVTTSHVTVDASIAKDGETRIIEPLAPNLVEWIKVIGSSGLNPLPLRNLKRRWERAREVIGYWPHDAMRHSYASYHFAMYRDVGLTAKNLGHPNPTLLRKDYNNAVTRFEAERFWAIA
;
A
#
# COMPACT_ATOMS: atom_id res chain seq x y z
N ARG A 1 21.99 42.94 25.06
CA ARG A 1 22.27 44.36 25.51
C ARG A 1 23.73 44.76 25.25
N ARG A 2 24.75 43.95 25.62
CA ARG A 2 26.19 44.23 25.36
C ARG A 2 26.52 44.25 23.84
N LEU A 3 26.04 43.33 23.07
CA LEU A 3 26.21 43.28 21.60
C LEU A 3 25.59 44.47 20.89
N GLN A 4 24.47 45.00 21.40
CA GLN A 4 23.82 46.22 20.89
C GLN A 4 24.68 47.45 21.14
N LEU A 5 25.37 47.50 22.27
CA LEU A 5 26.27 48.60 22.61
C LEU A 5 27.52 48.61 21.72
N ILE A 6 28.07 47.42 21.37
CA ILE A 6 29.19 47.27 20.43
C ILE A 6 28.76 47.71 19.02
N ALA A 7 27.57 47.36 18.58
CA ALA A 7 27.02 47.77 17.29
C ALA A 7 26.74 49.27 17.21
N GLN A 8 26.63 49.96 18.36
CA GLN A 8 26.43 51.43 18.48
C GLN A 8 27.77 52.20 18.67
N GLY A 9 28.92 51.54 18.49
CA GLY A 9 30.26 52.15 18.63
C GLY A 9 30.69 52.42 20.08
N CYS A 10 29.94 51.93 21.07
CA CYS A 10 30.39 51.91 22.46
C CYS A 10 31.36 50.76 22.68
N THR A 11 32.61 51.03 23.09
CA THR A 11 33.53 50.04 23.54
C THR A 11 33.37 49.78 25.04
N PRO A 12 32.57 48.81 25.47
CA PRO A 12 32.56 48.37 26.86
C PRO A 12 33.93 47.74 27.11
N GLU A 13 34.43 47.88 28.36
CA GLU A 13 35.65 47.19 28.73
C GLU A 13 35.54 45.69 28.36
N PRO A 14 36.49 45.18 27.54
CA PRO A 14 36.36 43.86 26.98
C PRO A 14 36.42 42.80 28.07
N PHE A 15 35.33 42.03 28.19
CA PHE A 15 35.26 40.82 29.00
C PHE A 15 35.20 40.92 30.52
N GLU A 16 34.97 42.14 31.14
CA GLU A 16 34.61 42.24 32.55
C GLU A 16 33.30 41.43 32.84
N GLY A 17 33.40 40.56 33.85
CA GLY A 17 32.30 39.72 34.31
C GLY A 17 32.20 38.36 33.67
N LEU A 18 33.12 37.96 32.75
CA LEU A 18 33.22 36.60 32.28
C LEU A 18 34.22 35.78 33.15
N SER A 19 33.87 34.56 33.46
CA SER A 19 34.75 33.59 34.10
C SER A 19 35.92 33.26 33.20
N THR A 20 37.00 32.75 33.79
CA THR A 20 38.19 32.27 33.04
C THR A 20 37.87 31.20 32.01
N ARG A 21 36.85 30.38 32.28
CA ARG A 21 36.37 29.35 31.36
C ARG A 21 35.70 29.97 30.15
N GLU A 22 34.79 30.90 30.35
CA GLU A 22 34.06 31.58 29.26
C GLU A 22 35.04 32.39 28.38
N LYS A 23 36.05 33.05 28.95
CA LYS A 23 37.08 33.75 28.21
C LYS A 23 37.89 32.81 27.32
N ARG A 24 38.23 31.63 27.83
CA ARG A 24 38.94 30.59 27.07
C ARG A 24 38.08 30.02 25.95
N ASP A 25 36.82 29.72 26.22
CA ASP A 25 35.88 29.19 25.22
C ASP A 25 35.67 30.19 24.07
N LEU A 26 35.55 31.49 24.38
CA LEU A 26 35.47 32.56 23.39
C LEU A 26 36.73 32.67 22.53
N PHE A 27 37.93 32.53 23.16
CA PHE A 27 39.19 32.53 22.43
C PHE A 27 39.26 31.34 21.44
N PHE A 28 38.92 30.14 21.86
CA PHE A 28 38.91 28.96 20.99
C PHE A 28 37.90 29.09 19.86
N LEU A 29 36.71 29.65 20.13
CA LEU A 29 35.72 29.89 19.09
C LEU A 29 36.19 30.91 18.08
N HIS A 30 36.82 32.01 18.51
CA HIS A 30 37.41 33.02 17.64
C HIS A 30 38.51 32.45 16.78
N ASP A 31 39.50 31.74 17.39
CA ASP A 31 40.60 31.08 16.69
C ASP A 31 40.09 30.10 15.61
N ARG A 32 39.13 29.26 15.97
CA ARG A 32 38.51 28.32 15.05
C ARG A 32 37.78 29.00 13.90
N ALA A 33 37.07 30.09 14.17
CA ALA A 33 36.38 30.88 13.13
C ALA A 33 37.38 31.47 12.15
N THR A 34 38.41 32.12 12.67
CA THR A 34 39.50 32.75 11.89
C THR A 34 40.24 31.74 11.02
N ASN A 35 40.58 30.58 11.58
CA ASN A 35 41.26 29.51 10.85
C ASN A 35 40.42 28.88 9.75
N ASN A 36 39.08 28.97 9.82
CA ASN A 36 38.16 28.55 8.79
C ASN A 36 37.71 29.68 7.85
N GLY A 37 38.26 30.87 7.97
CA GLY A 37 38.05 31.97 7.04
C GLY A 37 36.71 32.74 7.21
N TYR A 38 36.08 32.65 8.36
CA TYR A 38 34.88 33.43 8.69
C TYR A 38 35.04 34.12 10.06
N ASN A 39 34.31 35.20 10.29
CA ASN A 39 34.32 35.85 11.62
C ASN A 39 33.19 35.28 12.51
N LEU A 40 33.37 35.44 13.83
CA LEU A 40 32.43 34.92 14.81
C LEU A 40 31.05 35.53 14.72
N TRP A 41 30.95 36.81 14.29
CA TRP A 41 29.70 37.53 14.13
C TRP A 41 28.88 36.98 12.97
N ASP A 42 29.51 36.70 11.83
CA ASP A 42 28.86 36.11 10.69
C ASP A 42 28.34 34.70 11.01
N ALA A 43 29.10 33.92 11.81
CA ALA A 43 28.68 32.62 12.28
C ALA A 43 27.44 32.74 13.19
N VAL A 44 27.42 33.69 14.11
CA VAL A 44 26.24 33.96 14.97
C VAL A 44 25.03 34.42 14.15
N GLN A 45 25.22 35.39 13.26
CA GLN A 45 24.13 35.86 12.39
C GLN A 45 23.59 34.75 11.46
N THR A 46 24.47 33.92 10.93
CA THR A 46 24.09 32.80 10.10
C THR A 46 23.28 31.79 10.91
N HIS A 47 23.72 31.52 12.16
CA HIS A 47 22.99 30.62 13.06
C HIS A 47 21.63 31.22 13.50
N GLU A 48 21.58 32.51 13.82
CA GLU A 48 20.32 33.21 14.14
C GLU A 48 19.35 33.21 12.94
N LYS A 49 19.85 33.46 11.72
CA LYS A 49 19.06 33.29 10.50
C LYS A 49 18.61 31.86 10.31
N PHE A 50 19.46 30.88 10.55
CA PHE A 50 19.12 29.46 10.51
C PHE A 50 18.04 29.13 11.54
N LEU A 51 18.14 29.60 12.77
CA LEU A 51 17.14 29.40 13.82
C LEU A 51 15.81 30.14 13.56
N SER A 52 15.89 31.34 12.94
CA SER A 52 14.70 32.16 12.66
C SER A 52 14.01 31.83 11.34
N SER A 53 14.76 31.36 10.34
CA SER A 53 14.23 30.98 9.02
C SER A 53 13.50 29.64 9.01
N GLU A 54 13.52 28.87 10.11
CA GLU A 54 13.15 27.47 10.09
C GLU A 54 12.21 26.98 11.18
N ARG A 55 11.30 27.82 11.66
CA ARG A 55 10.06 27.25 12.20
C ARG A 55 9.11 27.06 11.04
N PRO A 56 8.81 25.81 10.64
CA PRO A 56 7.73 25.58 9.68
C PRO A 56 6.47 26.29 10.16
N THR A 57 5.69 26.84 9.24
CA THR A 57 4.42 27.49 9.56
C THR A 57 3.60 26.56 10.46
N ALA A 58 3.12 27.07 11.59
CA ALA A 58 2.33 26.27 12.51
C ALA A 58 0.95 26.02 11.87
N VAL A 59 0.83 24.87 11.21
CA VAL A 59 -0.41 24.35 10.62
C VAL A 59 -0.95 23.27 11.54
N GLU A 60 -2.24 23.26 11.83
CA GLU A 60 -2.87 22.19 12.60
C GLU A 60 -2.81 20.86 11.82
N ILE A 61 -2.62 19.73 12.50
CA ILE A 61 -2.52 18.40 11.86
C ILE A 61 -3.78 18.09 11.04
N GLY A 62 -4.97 18.47 11.51
CA GLY A 62 -6.23 18.28 10.77
C GLY A 62 -6.28 19.04 9.44
N GLU A 63 -5.82 20.28 9.43
CA GLU A 63 -5.71 21.11 8.23
C GLU A 63 -4.67 20.52 7.26
N ALA A 64 -3.50 20.16 7.76
CA ALA A 64 -2.45 19.53 6.95
C ALA A 64 -2.91 18.19 6.34
N VAL A 65 -3.72 17.41 7.05
CA VAL A 65 -4.33 16.18 6.53
C VAL A 65 -5.27 16.47 5.36
N ALA A 66 -6.11 17.52 5.48
CA ALA A 66 -7.00 17.92 4.40
C ALA A 66 -6.22 18.33 3.13
N MET A 67 -5.17 19.15 3.31
CA MET A 67 -4.27 19.56 2.23
C MET A 67 -3.59 18.36 1.57
N CYS A 68 -3.06 17.42 2.36
CA CYS A 68 -2.40 16.22 1.83
C CYS A 68 -3.35 15.36 0.99
N LEU A 69 -4.57 15.14 1.46
CA LEU A 69 -5.57 14.36 0.74
C LEU A 69 -5.98 15.02 -0.58
N GLN A 70 -6.10 16.34 -0.61
CA GLN A 70 -6.39 17.10 -1.82
C GLN A 70 -5.24 17.00 -2.83
N ASP A 71 -3.99 17.16 -2.39
CA ASP A 71 -2.83 17.03 -3.26
C ASP A 71 -2.72 15.61 -3.83
N LYS A 72 -2.95 14.57 -3.02
CA LYS A 72 -2.91 13.18 -3.44
C LYS A 72 -4.02 12.84 -4.46
N GLU A 73 -5.18 13.44 -4.32
CA GLU A 73 -6.26 13.34 -5.30
C GLU A 73 -5.88 14.02 -6.63
N ALA A 74 -5.28 15.20 -6.56
CA ALA A 74 -4.78 15.93 -7.74
C ALA A 74 -3.59 15.22 -8.44
N GLU A 75 -2.76 14.48 -7.67
CA GLU A 75 -1.68 13.62 -8.20
C GLU A 75 -2.20 12.36 -8.93
N GLY A 76 -3.51 12.05 -8.83
CA GLY A 76 -4.12 10.91 -9.50
C GLY A 76 -4.05 9.60 -8.71
N ASP A 77 -3.84 9.64 -7.40
CA ASP A 77 -3.88 8.45 -6.55
C ASP A 77 -5.25 7.74 -6.66
N SER A 78 -5.23 6.40 -6.69
CA SER A 78 -6.45 5.62 -6.86
C SER A 78 -7.48 5.89 -5.74
N PRO A 79 -8.81 5.85 -6.02
CA PRO A 79 -9.85 6.07 -5.00
C PRO A 79 -9.69 5.16 -3.78
N ARG A 80 -9.22 3.93 -3.98
CA ARG A 80 -8.97 2.96 -2.89
C ARG A 80 -7.78 3.38 -2.03
N THR A 81 -6.71 3.88 -2.64
CA THR A 81 -5.53 4.42 -1.93
C THR A 81 -5.93 5.61 -1.09
N LEU A 82 -6.66 6.57 -1.69
CA LEU A 82 -7.16 7.75 -1.01
C LEU A 82 -8.10 7.41 0.15
N GLN A 83 -9.00 6.44 -0.02
CA GLN A 83 -9.90 5.98 1.05
C GLN A 83 -9.13 5.38 2.23
N SER A 84 -8.11 4.55 1.95
CA SER A 84 -7.25 3.96 2.99
C SER A 84 -6.49 5.04 3.75
N LEU A 85 -5.80 5.92 3.01
CA LEU A 85 -5.03 7.02 3.56
C LEU A 85 -5.92 7.96 4.40
N ARG A 86 -7.06 8.38 3.86
CA ARG A 86 -8.06 9.21 4.56
C ARG A 86 -8.49 8.58 5.89
N SER A 87 -8.82 7.29 5.89
CA SER A 87 -9.26 6.58 7.10
C SER A 87 -8.22 6.62 8.22
N VAL A 88 -6.94 6.45 7.89
CA VAL A 88 -5.83 6.48 8.86
C VAL A 88 -5.54 7.91 9.31
N LEU A 89 -5.42 8.86 8.36
CA LEU A 89 -5.03 10.23 8.66
C LEU A 89 -6.08 11.00 9.46
N LEU A 90 -7.39 10.80 9.21
CA LEU A 90 -8.43 11.42 10.02
C LEU A 90 -8.44 10.91 11.46
N ARG A 91 -8.19 9.61 11.69
CA ARG A 91 -8.04 9.06 13.04
C ARG A 91 -6.80 9.62 13.73
N PHE A 92 -5.71 9.79 13.00
CA PHE A 92 -4.48 10.36 13.53
C PHE A 92 -4.65 11.84 13.88
N ALA A 93 -5.32 12.63 13.03
CA ALA A 93 -5.64 14.03 13.31
C ALA A 93 -6.50 14.17 14.59
N ALA A 94 -7.50 13.29 14.75
CA ALA A 94 -8.32 13.26 15.97
C ALA A 94 -7.49 12.90 17.23
N HIS A 95 -6.55 11.96 17.11
CA HIS A 95 -5.63 11.58 18.19
C HIS A 95 -4.70 12.73 18.60
N CYS A 96 -4.26 13.54 17.64
CA CYS A 96 -3.36 14.67 17.82
C CYS A 96 -4.10 16.04 17.86
N SER A 97 -5.40 16.05 18.17
CA SER A 97 -6.22 17.27 18.15
C SER A 97 -5.59 18.42 18.93
N GLY A 98 -5.58 19.63 18.33
CA GLY A 98 -5.00 20.83 18.91
C GLY A 98 -3.46 20.90 18.84
N LYS A 99 -2.80 19.95 18.18
CA LYS A 99 -1.34 19.94 17.99
C LYS A 99 -0.96 20.53 16.63
N ALA A 100 0.04 21.40 16.61
CA ALA A 100 0.63 21.85 15.36
C ALA A 100 1.50 20.74 14.73
N LEU A 101 1.49 20.66 13.40
CA LEU A 101 2.23 19.65 12.65
C LEU A 101 3.75 19.72 12.92
N CYS A 102 4.30 20.94 13.04
CA CYS A 102 5.72 21.15 13.34
C CYS A 102 6.17 20.60 14.71
N ASP A 103 5.22 20.35 15.64
CA ASP A 103 5.48 19.79 16.98
C ASP A 103 5.31 18.26 17.01
N LEU A 104 5.03 17.65 15.88
CA LEU A 104 4.85 16.19 15.77
C LEU A 104 6.15 15.45 16.07
N LYS A 105 6.06 14.47 16.98
CA LYS A 105 7.20 13.64 17.40
C LYS A 105 6.97 12.18 17.04
N THR A 106 8.05 11.40 16.98
CA THR A 106 8.00 9.94 16.81
C THR A 106 7.07 9.26 17.82
N ALA A 107 7.09 9.74 19.08
CA ALA A 107 6.26 9.19 20.16
C ALA A 107 4.75 9.30 19.86
N ASP A 108 4.29 10.34 19.16
CA ASP A 108 2.89 10.52 18.82
C ASP A 108 2.41 9.43 17.83
N ALA A 109 3.21 9.14 16.82
CA ALA A 109 2.91 8.08 15.86
C ALA A 109 2.94 6.69 16.51
N VAL A 110 3.84 6.45 17.44
CA VAL A 110 3.92 5.19 18.21
C VAL A 110 2.71 5.06 19.11
N ALA A 111 2.38 6.10 19.91
CA ALA A 111 1.23 6.10 20.79
C ALA A 111 -0.10 5.87 20.04
N PHE A 112 -0.24 6.47 18.86
CA PHE A 112 -1.41 6.27 18.00
C PHE A 112 -1.62 4.81 17.62
N VAL A 113 -0.59 4.12 17.13
CA VAL A 113 -0.74 2.72 16.70
C VAL A 113 -0.76 1.73 17.86
N ASP A 114 -0.13 2.06 18.98
CA ASP A 114 -0.11 1.21 20.18
C ASP A 114 -1.41 1.29 20.98
N GLY A 115 -2.12 2.41 20.91
CA GLY A 115 -3.44 2.57 21.50
C GLY A 115 -4.56 1.78 20.82
N MET A 116 -4.26 1.05 19.73
CA MET A 116 -5.25 0.30 18.95
C MET A 116 -5.07 -1.21 19.12
N ASP A 117 -6.19 -1.92 19.26
CA ASP A 117 -6.22 -3.40 19.18
C ASP A 117 -6.23 -3.86 17.71
N ILE A 118 -5.08 -3.79 17.07
CA ILE A 118 -4.87 -4.14 15.66
C ILE A 118 -3.67 -5.05 15.48
N SER A 119 -3.69 -5.85 14.40
CA SER A 119 -2.58 -6.75 14.07
C SER A 119 -1.28 -5.98 13.80
N LEU A 120 -0.12 -6.60 14.06
CA LEU A 120 1.20 -6.03 13.75
C LEU A 120 1.31 -5.60 12.27
N ARG A 121 0.65 -6.32 11.36
CA ARG A 121 0.63 -5.96 9.94
C ARG A 121 -0.16 -4.68 9.70
N THR A 122 -1.32 -4.53 10.34
CA THR A 122 -2.14 -3.32 10.24
C THR A 122 -1.40 -2.12 10.82
N ARG A 123 -0.69 -2.30 11.96
CA ARG A 123 0.20 -1.27 12.53
C ARG A 123 1.26 -0.82 11.54
N LEU A 124 1.91 -1.76 10.84
CA LEU A 124 2.88 -1.43 9.78
C LEU A 124 2.26 -0.65 8.63
N GLY A 125 1.03 -0.99 8.22
CA GLY A 125 0.27 -0.25 7.22
C GLY A 125 0.03 1.19 7.67
N TYR A 126 -0.49 1.37 8.88
CA TYR A 126 -0.77 2.70 9.45
C TYR A 126 0.49 3.56 9.59
N LEU A 127 1.59 2.98 10.09
CA LEU A 127 2.88 3.68 10.10
C LEU A 127 3.37 4.03 8.69
N GLY A 128 3.07 3.19 7.70
CA GLY A 128 3.35 3.46 6.28
C GLY A 128 2.59 4.66 5.77
N ASP A 129 1.29 4.75 6.05
CA ASP A 129 0.42 5.87 5.67
C ASP A 129 0.85 7.17 6.36
N LEU A 130 1.15 7.12 7.68
CA LEU A 130 1.69 8.26 8.41
C LEU A 130 3.05 8.71 7.87
N ARG A 131 3.93 7.77 7.50
CA ARG A 131 5.21 8.11 6.86
C ARG A 131 4.99 8.83 5.53
N THR A 132 4.03 8.38 4.72
CA THR A 132 3.67 9.04 3.46
C THR A 132 3.22 10.47 3.69
N PHE A 133 2.32 10.70 4.66
CA PHE A 133 1.85 12.01 5.07
C PHE A 133 3.00 12.92 5.55
N CYS A 134 3.83 12.45 6.46
CA CYS A 134 4.95 13.24 6.96
C CYS A 134 6.01 13.50 5.88
N SER A 135 6.24 12.59 4.92
CA SER A 135 7.12 12.86 3.77
C SER A 135 6.56 13.93 2.85
N TRP A 136 5.22 13.90 2.60
CA TRP A 136 4.54 14.98 1.89
C TRP A 136 4.71 16.33 2.63
N ALA A 137 4.54 16.34 3.95
CA ALA A 137 4.70 17.53 4.76
C ALA A 137 6.13 18.11 4.74
N VAL A 138 7.15 17.23 4.71
CA VAL A 138 8.55 17.65 4.53
C VAL A 138 8.76 18.28 3.15
N ASN A 139 8.22 17.66 2.09
CA ASN A 139 8.31 18.20 0.73
C ASN A 139 7.62 19.56 0.57
N LYS A 140 6.57 19.82 1.36
CA LYS A 140 5.87 21.12 1.42
C LYS A 140 6.53 22.14 2.38
N GLY A 141 7.63 21.78 3.06
CA GLY A 141 8.28 22.66 4.04
C GLY A 141 7.51 22.82 5.35
N LEU A 142 6.48 22.01 5.61
CA LEU A 142 5.66 22.03 6.84
C LEU A 142 6.30 21.23 7.98
N LEU A 143 7.27 20.37 7.67
CA LEU A 143 8.11 19.62 8.62
C LEU A 143 9.57 19.71 8.20
N LYS A 144 10.49 19.76 9.15
CA LYS A 144 11.93 19.70 8.90
C LYS A 144 12.37 18.29 8.51
N GLU A 145 11.86 17.30 9.19
CA GLU A 145 12.17 15.90 9.00
C GLU A 145 10.93 15.04 9.26
N ASN A 146 10.96 13.82 8.76
CA ASN A 146 9.85 12.89 8.94
C ASN A 146 10.01 12.09 10.24
N PRO A 147 9.25 12.40 11.32
CA PRO A 147 9.41 11.76 12.63
C PRO A 147 8.98 10.29 12.63
N VAL A 148 8.19 9.85 11.64
CA VAL A 148 7.66 8.48 11.57
C VAL A 148 8.73 7.49 11.10
N ILE A 149 9.80 7.94 10.45
CA ILE A 149 10.88 7.05 9.99
C ILE A 149 11.49 6.28 11.16
N ALA A 150 11.72 6.93 12.29
CA ALA A 150 12.26 6.31 13.50
C ALA A 150 11.27 5.33 14.18
N ALA A 151 9.95 5.52 13.99
CA ALA A 151 8.92 4.60 14.47
C ALA A 151 8.84 3.30 13.64
N MET A 152 9.38 3.29 12.42
CA MET A 152 9.30 2.13 11.55
C MET A 152 10.19 0.99 12.05
N PRO A 153 9.65 -0.23 12.22
CA PRO A 153 10.48 -1.37 12.64
C PRO A 153 11.56 -1.67 11.60
N GLY A 154 12.71 -2.13 12.07
CA GLY A 154 13.85 -2.50 11.22
C GLY A 154 13.50 -3.56 10.16
N LYS A 155 14.31 -3.66 9.10
CA LYS A 155 14.09 -4.57 7.95
C LYS A 155 13.84 -6.03 8.39
N THR A 156 14.58 -6.53 9.38
CA THR A 156 14.44 -7.90 9.90
C THR A 156 13.09 -8.14 10.56
N THR A 157 12.62 -7.20 11.40
CA THR A 157 11.32 -7.28 12.07
C THR A 157 10.18 -7.22 11.06
N ARG A 158 10.25 -6.30 10.07
CA ARG A 158 9.27 -6.25 8.96
C ARG A 158 9.21 -7.59 8.21
N LYS A 159 10.36 -8.18 7.90
CA LYS A 159 10.44 -9.49 7.23
C LYS A 159 9.76 -10.58 8.07
N ARG A 160 9.97 -10.62 9.39
CA ARG A 160 9.30 -11.58 10.29
C ARG A 160 7.78 -11.41 10.28
N ILE A 161 7.28 -10.18 10.40
CA ILE A 161 5.83 -9.88 10.36
C ILE A 161 5.21 -10.31 9.03
N MET A 162 5.93 -10.12 7.92
CA MET A 162 5.48 -10.56 6.61
C MET A 162 5.51 -12.10 6.44
N LEU A 163 6.46 -12.78 7.08
CA LEU A 163 6.60 -14.24 7.01
C LEU A 163 5.51 -14.98 7.82
N THR A 164 5.03 -14.42 8.93
CA THR A 164 3.95 -15.02 9.73
C THR A 164 2.65 -15.24 8.94
N LYS A 165 2.44 -14.52 7.85
CA LYS A 165 1.30 -14.70 6.94
C LYS A 165 1.52 -15.86 5.93
N ARG A 166 2.76 -16.28 5.70
CA ARG A 166 3.08 -17.30 4.68
C ARG A 166 2.64 -18.72 5.05
N SER A 167 2.62 -19.05 6.33
CA SER A 167 2.20 -20.37 6.80
C SER A 167 0.71 -20.67 6.59
N ARG A 168 -0.10 -19.63 6.36
CA ARG A 168 -1.56 -19.74 6.17
C ARG A 168 -2.01 -19.81 4.71
N ARG A 169 -1.12 -19.86 3.74
CA ARG A 169 -1.52 -19.77 2.31
C ARG A 169 -2.13 -21.07 1.76
N LYS A 170 -1.80 -22.23 2.33
CA LYS A 170 -2.51 -23.47 2.00
C LYS A 170 -4.01 -23.38 2.28
N GLU A 171 -4.37 -22.58 3.30
CA GLU A 171 -5.77 -22.34 3.70
C GLU A 171 -6.50 -21.34 2.78
N GLN A 172 -5.82 -20.77 1.78
CA GLN A 172 -6.40 -19.77 0.87
C GLN A 172 -6.80 -20.36 -0.49
N VAL A 173 -6.49 -21.62 -0.74
CA VAL A 173 -6.83 -22.34 -1.97
C VAL A 173 -8.11 -23.13 -1.70
N LEU A 174 -9.12 -22.97 -2.55
CA LEU A 174 -10.33 -23.79 -2.51
C LEU A 174 -9.98 -25.21 -2.98
N SER A 175 -10.58 -26.22 -2.38
CA SER A 175 -10.52 -27.59 -2.88
C SER A 175 -11.21 -27.70 -4.24
N VAL A 176 -10.91 -28.75 -4.98
CA VAL A 176 -11.58 -29.02 -6.25
C VAL A 176 -13.09 -29.17 -6.05
N GLU A 177 -13.46 -29.87 -4.98
CA GLU A 177 -14.84 -30.09 -4.57
C GLU A 177 -15.57 -28.79 -4.26
N ASP A 178 -14.92 -27.86 -3.57
CA ASP A 178 -15.51 -26.54 -3.26
C ASP A 178 -15.65 -25.68 -4.53
N CYS A 179 -14.67 -25.73 -5.44
CA CYS A 179 -14.76 -25.02 -6.72
C CYS A 179 -15.93 -25.56 -7.55
N GLU A 180 -16.06 -26.89 -7.67
CA GLU A 180 -17.15 -27.53 -8.40
C GLU A 180 -18.50 -27.23 -7.75
N LYS A 181 -18.62 -27.39 -6.45
CA LYS A 181 -19.83 -27.07 -5.67
C LYS A 181 -20.29 -25.64 -5.90
N LEU A 182 -19.35 -24.68 -5.89
CA LEU A 182 -19.64 -23.28 -6.15
C LEU A 182 -20.18 -23.06 -7.57
N ILE A 183 -19.48 -23.58 -8.57
CA ILE A 183 -19.86 -23.42 -9.97
C ILE A 183 -21.25 -24.03 -10.21
N ARG A 184 -21.50 -25.27 -9.74
CA ARG A 184 -22.81 -25.95 -9.90
C ARG A 184 -23.92 -25.21 -9.18
N TRP A 185 -23.66 -24.67 -7.98
CA TRP A 185 -24.66 -23.90 -7.26
C TRP A 185 -25.02 -22.61 -8.05
N VAL A 186 -24.02 -21.89 -8.57
CA VAL A 186 -24.26 -20.66 -9.34
C VAL A 186 -24.97 -20.98 -10.65
N GLU A 187 -24.59 -22.04 -11.35
CA GLU A 187 -25.22 -22.50 -12.59
C GLU A 187 -26.72 -22.74 -12.41
N VAL A 188 -27.13 -23.34 -11.29
CA VAL A 188 -28.52 -23.68 -10.99
C VAL A 188 -29.32 -22.49 -10.40
N ASN A 189 -28.71 -21.76 -9.45
CA ASN A 189 -29.45 -20.79 -8.63
C ASN A 189 -29.32 -19.34 -9.11
N ASP A 190 -28.26 -19.03 -9.85
CA ASP A 190 -28.02 -17.69 -10.40
C ASP A 190 -27.17 -17.73 -11.68
N PRO A 191 -27.67 -18.29 -12.80
CA PRO A 191 -26.91 -18.50 -14.03
C PRO A 191 -26.24 -17.24 -14.56
N SER A 192 -26.87 -16.09 -14.41
CA SER A 192 -26.31 -14.82 -14.87
C SER A 192 -25.11 -14.34 -14.04
N LEU A 193 -24.84 -14.95 -12.87
CA LEU A 193 -23.65 -14.71 -12.07
C LEU A 193 -22.46 -15.59 -12.50
N LEU A 194 -22.70 -16.64 -13.30
CA LEU A 194 -21.72 -17.69 -13.62
C LEU A 194 -20.44 -17.15 -14.23
N VAL A 195 -20.51 -16.10 -15.03
CA VAL A 195 -19.34 -15.43 -15.65
C VAL A 195 -18.31 -15.01 -14.61
N TYR A 196 -18.74 -14.58 -13.43
CA TYR A 196 -17.87 -14.05 -12.40
C TYR A 196 -16.94 -15.11 -11.78
N PRO A 197 -17.44 -16.20 -11.17
CA PRO A 197 -16.58 -17.24 -10.64
C PRO A 197 -15.79 -17.97 -11.75
N VAL A 198 -16.33 -18.13 -12.94
CA VAL A 198 -15.65 -18.76 -14.08
C VAL A 198 -14.39 -17.96 -14.44
N LEU A 199 -14.51 -16.66 -14.66
CA LEU A 199 -13.37 -15.82 -15.01
C LEU A 199 -12.35 -15.70 -13.84
N CYS A 200 -12.82 -15.65 -12.60
CA CYS A 200 -11.93 -15.60 -11.45
C CYS A 200 -11.17 -16.93 -11.21
N LEU A 201 -11.86 -18.08 -11.35
CA LEU A 201 -11.28 -19.41 -11.11
C LEU A 201 -10.45 -19.91 -12.29
N PHE A 202 -10.88 -19.69 -13.54
CA PHE A 202 -10.27 -20.35 -14.70
C PHE A 202 -9.48 -19.39 -15.61
N ALA A 203 -9.66 -18.06 -15.48
CA ALA A 203 -8.79 -17.06 -16.09
C ALA A 203 -7.91 -16.30 -15.07
N GLY A 204 -8.16 -16.46 -13.77
CA GLY A 204 -7.36 -15.83 -12.71
C GLY A 204 -7.56 -14.33 -12.57
N LEU A 205 -8.69 -13.78 -13.02
CA LEU A 205 -9.00 -12.36 -12.91
C LEU A 205 -9.13 -11.94 -11.44
N ARG A 206 -8.75 -10.69 -11.16
CA ARG A 206 -8.99 -10.09 -9.83
C ARG A 206 -10.48 -9.84 -9.63
N PRO A 207 -11.10 -10.39 -8.56
CA PRO A 207 -12.54 -10.32 -8.36
C PRO A 207 -13.12 -8.90 -8.34
N GLU A 208 -12.46 -8.00 -7.61
CA GLU A 208 -13.01 -6.67 -7.31
C GLU A 208 -12.73 -5.62 -8.38
N LEU A 209 -11.84 -5.88 -9.33
CA LEU A 209 -11.42 -4.89 -10.31
C LEU A 209 -11.57 -5.42 -11.74
N GLU A 210 -10.88 -6.53 -12.05
CA GLU A 210 -10.81 -7.05 -13.41
C GLU A 210 -12.11 -7.79 -13.81
N ALA A 211 -12.59 -8.72 -12.97
CA ALA A 211 -13.80 -9.48 -13.28
C ALA A 211 -15.08 -8.64 -13.23
N THR A 212 -15.06 -7.45 -12.63
CA THR A 212 -16.20 -6.53 -12.60
C THR A 212 -16.13 -5.48 -13.69
N GLY A 213 -14.92 -5.17 -14.20
CA GLY A 213 -14.69 -4.12 -15.18
C GLY A 213 -14.43 -4.61 -16.61
N ILE A 214 -14.22 -5.93 -16.82
CA ILE A 214 -13.96 -6.48 -18.15
C ILE A 214 -15.17 -6.34 -19.06
N ASP A 215 -14.94 -6.00 -20.33
CA ASP A 215 -15.99 -6.09 -21.36
C ASP A 215 -16.10 -7.55 -21.85
N TRP A 216 -17.32 -8.02 -22.10
CA TRP A 216 -17.54 -9.35 -22.64
C TRP A 216 -16.93 -9.54 -24.04
N ALA A 217 -16.77 -8.46 -24.80
CA ALA A 217 -16.08 -8.48 -26.09
C ALA A 217 -14.59 -8.89 -25.98
N ASP A 218 -13.98 -8.66 -24.82
CA ASP A 218 -12.59 -9.04 -24.51
C ASP A 218 -12.45 -10.50 -24.05
N VAL A 219 -13.55 -11.23 -23.92
CA VAL A 219 -13.62 -12.64 -23.52
C VAL A 219 -13.95 -13.51 -24.72
N THR A 220 -12.93 -14.07 -25.34
CA THR A 220 -13.08 -14.93 -26.52
C THR A 220 -12.74 -16.38 -26.20
N THR A 221 -13.04 -17.30 -27.10
CA THR A 221 -12.64 -18.72 -26.96
C THR A 221 -11.16 -18.98 -27.25
N SER A 222 -10.42 -17.97 -27.71
CA SER A 222 -8.98 -18.06 -27.97
C SER A 222 -8.14 -17.39 -26.87
N HIS A 223 -8.62 -16.29 -26.31
CA HIS A 223 -7.91 -15.51 -25.30
C HIS A 223 -8.88 -14.63 -24.49
N VAL A 224 -8.40 -14.17 -23.32
CA VAL A 224 -9.05 -13.14 -22.52
C VAL A 224 -8.11 -11.95 -22.40
N THR A 225 -8.59 -10.76 -22.83
CA THR A 225 -7.84 -9.51 -22.72
C THR A 225 -8.24 -8.77 -21.45
N VAL A 226 -7.25 -8.35 -20.66
CA VAL A 226 -7.45 -7.47 -19.51
C VAL A 226 -6.83 -6.13 -19.85
N ASP A 227 -7.68 -5.14 -20.11
CA ASP A 227 -7.25 -3.81 -20.50
C ASP A 227 -6.53 -3.06 -19.36
N ALA A 228 -5.63 -2.16 -19.73
CA ALA A 228 -4.86 -1.34 -18.79
C ALA A 228 -5.73 -0.53 -17.82
N SER A 229 -6.92 -0.11 -18.24
CA SER A 229 -7.86 0.69 -17.43
C SER A 229 -8.44 -0.08 -16.24
N ILE A 230 -8.52 -1.41 -16.34
CA ILE A 230 -9.01 -2.31 -15.29
C ILE A 230 -7.89 -3.12 -14.64
N ALA A 231 -6.69 -3.10 -15.20
CA ALA A 231 -5.53 -3.78 -14.62
C ALA A 231 -4.98 -2.98 -13.44
N LYS A 232 -4.63 -3.68 -12.35
CA LYS A 232 -4.11 -3.02 -11.13
C LYS A 232 -2.77 -2.30 -11.34
N ASP A 233 -1.96 -2.79 -12.27
CA ASP A 233 -0.64 -2.27 -12.62
C ASP A 233 -0.68 -1.28 -13.81
N GLY A 234 -1.88 -1.07 -14.39
CA GLY A 234 -2.07 -0.18 -15.54
C GLY A 234 -1.49 -0.73 -16.84
N GLU A 235 -1.22 -2.05 -16.93
CA GLU A 235 -0.69 -2.68 -18.13
C GLU A 235 -1.70 -3.67 -18.71
N THR A 236 -1.96 -3.57 -20.03
CA THR A 236 -2.79 -4.54 -20.76
C THR A 236 -2.10 -5.89 -20.81
N ARG A 237 -2.85 -6.98 -20.53
CA ARG A 237 -2.36 -8.33 -20.68
C ARG A 237 -3.35 -9.24 -21.39
N ILE A 238 -2.80 -10.24 -22.07
CA ILE A 238 -3.57 -11.29 -22.75
C ILE A 238 -3.32 -12.60 -22.01
N ILE A 239 -4.41 -13.25 -21.61
CA ILE A 239 -4.40 -14.57 -20.96
C ILE A 239 -4.55 -15.59 -22.07
N GLU A 240 -3.49 -16.35 -22.34
CA GLU A 240 -3.37 -17.37 -23.37
C GLU A 240 -2.21 -18.33 -23.06
N PRO A 241 -2.27 -19.64 -23.45
CA PRO A 241 -3.47 -20.31 -23.98
C PRO A 241 -4.54 -20.46 -22.88
N LEU A 242 -5.80 -20.53 -23.29
CA LEU A 242 -6.91 -20.81 -22.38
C LEU A 242 -6.98 -22.30 -22.06
N ALA A 243 -7.33 -22.63 -20.82
CA ALA A 243 -7.63 -24.00 -20.44
C ALA A 243 -8.94 -24.49 -21.13
N PRO A 244 -9.01 -25.78 -21.53
CA PRO A 244 -10.17 -26.31 -22.26
C PRO A 244 -11.50 -26.07 -21.56
N ASN A 245 -11.58 -26.25 -20.26
CA ASN A 245 -12.79 -26.00 -19.49
C ASN A 245 -13.22 -24.54 -19.51
N LEU A 246 -12.28 -23.59 -19.49
CA LEU A 246 -12.63 -22.17 -19.63
C LEU A 246 -13.26 -21.89 -21.00
N VAL A 247 -12.72 -22.49 -22.06
CA VAL A 247 -13.28 -22.36 -23.41
C VAL A 247 -14.72 -22.87 -23.45
N GLU A 248 -15.01 -24.03 -22.83
CA GLU A 248 -16.37 -24.57 -22.76
C GLU A 248 -17.30 -23.66 -21.95
N TRP A 249 -16.86 -23.16 -20.81
CA TRP A 249 -17.66 -22.20 -20.04
C TRP A 249 -17.95 -20.89 -20.81
N ILE A 250 -16.99 -20.37 -21.57
CA ILE A 250 -17.19 -19.17 -22.41
C ILE A 250 -18.28 -19.45 -23.46
N LYS A 251 -18.28 -20.63 -24.10
CA LYS A 251 -19.32 -21.04 -25.05
C LYS A 251 -20.68 -21.14 -24.37
N VAL A 252 -20.76 -21.80 -23.21
CA VAL A 252 -22.01 -21.94 -22.44
C VAL A 252 -22.58 -20.57 -22.08
N ILE A 253 -21.76 -19.69 -21.48
CA ILE A 253 -22.18 -18.34 -21.07
C ILE A 253 -22.59 -17.50 -22.29
N GLY A 254 -21.81 -17.57 -23.38
CA GLY A 254 -22.08 -16.80 -24.61
C GLY A 254 -23.29 -17.35 -25.42
N SER A 255 -23.69 -18.59 -25.22
CA SER A 255 -24.78 -19.20 -25.97
C SER A 255 -26.14 -18.54 -25.73
N SER A 256 -26.31 -17.81 -24.63
CA SER A 256 -27.52 -17.04 -24.32
C SER A 256 -27.76 -15.87 -25.29
N GLY A 257 -26.77 -15.45 -26.06
CA GLY A 257 -26.78 -14.27 -26.92
C GLY A 257 -26.92 -12.94 -26.19
N LEU A 258 -26.90 -12.96 -24.84
CA LEU A 258 -26.98 -11.77 -24.00
C LEU A 258 -25.59 -11.43 -23.48
N ASN A 259 -25.29 -10.13 -23.38
CA ASN A 259 -24.05 -9.71 -22.69
C ASN A 259 -24.20 -10.02 -21.19
N PRO A 260 -23.36 -10.93 -20.62
CA PRO A 260 -23.46 -11.29 -19.22
C PRO A 260 -22.90 -10.20 -18.28
N LEU A 261 -22.33 -9.13 -18.83
CA LEU A 261 -21.70 -8.04 -18.08
C LEU A 261 -22.34 -6.69 -18.49
N PRO A 262 -22.33 -5.66 -17.62
CA PRO A 262 -21.89 -5.69 -16.23
C PRO A 262 -22.87 -6.37 -15.26
N LEU A 263 -22.34 -6.96 -14.20
CA LEU A 263 -23.12 -7.66 -13.17
C LEU A 263 -23.80 -6.68 -12.22
N ARG A 264 -25.14 -6.73 -12.14
CA ARG A 264 -25.92 -5.93 -11.19
C ARG A 264 -25.97 -6.61 -9.82
N ASN A 265 -25.94 -5.79 -8.75
CA ASN A 265 -26.05 -6.27 -7.35
C ASN A 265 -25.05 -7.38 -7.00
N LEU A 266 -23.87 -7.36 -7.61
CA LEU A 266 -22.85 -8.42 -7.49
C LEU A 266 -22.55 -8.77 -6.04
N LYS A 267 -22.33 -7.78 -5.18
CA LYS A 267 -21.97 -8.03 -3.77
C LYS A 267 -22.97 -8.96 -3.07
N ARG A 268 -24.27 -8.63 -3.11
CA ARG A 268 -25.31 -9.43 -2.46
C ARG A 268 -25.47 -10.82 -3.07
N ARG A 269 -25.40 -10.91 -4.41
CA ARG A 269 -25.50 -12.18 -5.14
C ARG A 269 -24.32 -13.09 -4.81
N TRP A 270 -23.12 -12.52 -4.79
CA TRP A 270 -21.90 -13.22 -4.47
C TRP A 270 -21.84 -13.68 -3.01
N GLU A 271 -22.31 -12.86 -2.07
CA GLU A 271 -22.41 -13.24 -0.66
C GLU A 271 -23.24 -14.52 -0.50
N ARG A 272 -24.39 -14.62 -1.18
CA ARG A 272 -25.21 -15.84 -1.18
C ARG A 272 -24.51 -17.05 -1.81
N ALA A 273 -23.81 -16.84 -2.94
CA ALA A 273 -23.14 -17.94 -3.62
C ALA A 273 -22.00 -18.54 -2.78
N ARG A 274 -21.19 -17.72 -2.13
CA ARG A 274 -20.07 -18.21 -1.32
C ARG A 274 -20.48 -18.88 -0.02
N GLU A 275 -21.68 -18.62 0.49
CA GLU A 275 -22.22 -19.29 1.69
C GLU A 275 -22.29 -20.81 1.53
N VAL A 276 -22.41 -21.29 0.30
CA VAL A 276 -22.46 -22.73 -0.02
C VAL A 276 -21.21 -23.48 0.43
N ILE A 277 -20.06 -22.79 0.54
CA ILE A 277 -18.77 -23.35 0.96
C ILE A 277 -18.60 -23.22 2.47
N GLY A 278 -19.29 -22.27 3.12
CA GLY A 278 -19.22 -22.02 4.57
C GLY A 278 -17.95 -21.29 5.04
N TYR A 279 -16.80 -21.53 4.41
CA TYR A 279 -15.54 -20.85 4.68
C TYR A 279 -15.00 -20.18 3.42
N TRP A 280 -14.72 -18.87 3.49
CA TRP A 280 -14.25 -18.12 2.33
C TRP A 280 -12.94 -17.39 2.62
N PRO A 281 -11.80 -17.88 2.12
CA PRO A 281 -10.51 -17.19 2.23
C PRO A 281 -10.47 -15.90 1.39
N HIS A 282 -9.60 -14.98 1.79
CA HIS A 282 -9.35 -13.77 1.00
C HIS A 282 -8.69 -14.12 -0.34
N ASP A 283 -9.18 -13.55 -1.44
CA ASP A 283 -8.74 -13.80 -2.83
C ASP A 283 -8.74 -15.29 -3.23
N ALA A 284 -9.60 -16.11 -2.61
CA ALA A 284 -9.61 -17.56 -2.75
C ALA A 284 -9.61 -18.04 -4.20
N MET A 285 -10.47 -17.48 -5.06
CA MET A 285 -10.57 -17.89 -6.46
C MET A 285 -9.26 -17.65 -7.22
N ARG A 286 -8.67 -16.47 -7.09
CA ARG A 286 -7.42 -16.14 -7.76
C ARG A 286 -6.23 -16.94 -7.20
N HIS A 287 -6.22 -17.22 -5.90
CA HIS A 287 -5.22 -18.11 -5.30
C HIS A 287 -5.38 -19.56 -5.78
N SER A 288 -6.61 -20.01 -5.98
CA SER A 288 -6.91 -21.32 -6.55
C SER A 288 -6.40 -21.41 -8.00
N TYR A 289 -6.75 -20.45 -8.87
CA TYR A 289 -6.20 -20.36 -10.21
C TYR A 289 -4.67 -20.49 -10.20
N ALA A 290 -3.99 -19.62 -9.44
CA ALA A 290 -2.54 -19.60 -9.40
C ALA A 290 -1.93 -20.92 -8.97
N SER A 291 -2.52 -21.60 -7.98
CA SER A 291 -2.04 -22.88 -7.45
C SER A 291 -2.26 -24.02 -8.44
N TYR A 292 -3.47 -24.14 -8.99
CA TYR A 292 -3.82 -25.19 -9.94
C TYR A 292 -3.12 -25.01 -11.30
N HIS A 293 -3.00 -23.76 -11.77
CA HIS A 293 -2.27 -23.47 -13.00
C HIS A 293 -0.78 -23.81 -12.87
N PHE A 294 -0.15 -23.39 -11.77
CA PHE A 294 1.25 -23.73 -11.53
C PHE A 294 1.48 -25.22 -11.30
N ALA A 295 0.55 -25.92 -10.64
CA ALA A 295 0.64 -27.37 -10.46
C ALA A 295 0.52 -28.13 -11.79
N MET A 296 -0.35 -27.65 -12.68
CA MET A 296 -0.57 -28.28 -14.00
C MET A 296 0.59 -28.05 -14.96
N TYR A 297 0.98 -26.79 -15.16
CA TYR A 297 1.91 -26.43 -16.23
C TYR A 297 3.37 -26.33 -15.78
N ARG A 298 3.65 -26.19 -14.48
CA ARG A 298 4.99 -26.00 -13.89
C ARG A 298 5.74 -24.80 -14.46
N ASP A 299 5.06 -23.91 -15.16
CA ASP A 299 5.60 -22.67 -15.72
C ASP A 299 5.19 -21.49 -14.86
N VAL A 300 6.18 -20.96 -14.11
CA VAL A 300 6.00 -19.81 -13.24
C VAL A 300 5.88 -18.50 -14.04
N GLY A 301 6.54 -18.43 -15.20
CA GLY A 301 6.50 -17.25 -16.07
C GLY A 301 5.13 -17.09 -16.70
N LEU A 302 4.59 -18.16 -17.29
CA LEU A 302 3.25 -18.19 -17.85
C LEU A 302 2.19 -17.89 -16.79
N THR A 303 2.28 -18.51 -15.61
CA THR A 303 1.34 -18.24 -14.51
C THR A 303 1.42 -16.79 -14.05
N ALA A 304 2.62 -16.19 -13.96
CA ALA A 304 2.80 -14.80 -13.61
C ALA A 304 2.24 -13.85 -14.68
N LYS A 305 2.50 -14.12 -15.98
CA LYS A 305 1.95 -13.38 -17.11
C LYS A 305 0.43 -13.34 -17.05
N ASN A 306 -0.22 -14.50 -16.97
CA ASN A 306 -1.67 -14.61 -16.95
C ASN A 306 -2.30 -13.89 -15.73
N LEU A 307 -1.63 -13.91 -14.59
CA LEU A 307 -2.05 -13.21 -13.40
C LEU A 307 -1.73 -11.68 -13.42
N GLY A 308 -0.93 -11.17 -14.36
CA GLY A 308 -0.40 -9.81 -14.26
C GLY A 308 0.39 -9.63 -12.96
N HIS A 309 1.36 -10.51 -12.70
CA HIS A 309 2.18 -10.46 -11.49
C HIS A 309 3.61 -10.04 -11.85
N PRO A 310 4.10 -8.87 -11.38
CA PRO A 310 5.37 -8.30 -11.83
C PRO A 310 6.60 -9.12 -11.40
N ASN A 311 6.46 -10.06 -10.46
CA ASN A 311 7.58 -10.82 -9.92
C ASN A 311 7.29 -12.33 -9.88
N PRO A 312 7.76 -13.11 -10.89
CA PRO A 312 7.60 -14.57 -10.94
C PRO A 312 8.23 -15.31 -9.75
N THR A 313 9.33 -14.79 -9.19
CA THR A 313 10.02 -15.43 -8.06
C THR A 313 9.16 -15.48 -6.80
N LEU A 314 8.36 -14.45 -6.56
CA LEU A 314 7.42 -14.43 -5.42
C LEU A 314 6.31 -15.47 -5.63
N LEU A 315 5.81 -15.58 -6.87
CA LEU A 315 4.77 -16.55 -7.23
C LEU A 315 5.24 -17.98 -6.96
N ARG A 316 6.43 -18.35 -7.40
CA ARG A 316 7.01 -19.68 -7.14
C ARG A 316 7.06 -20.01 -5.65
N LYS A 317 7.49 -19.06 -4.81
CA LYS A 317 7.57 -19.26 -3.36
C LYS A 317 6.21 -19.42 -2.70
N ASP A 318 5.19 -18.81 -3.27
CA ASP A 318 3.87 -18.72 -2.68
C ASP A 318 2.98 -19.92 -3.04
N TYR A 319 3.14 -20.47 -4.23
CA TYR A 319 2.26 -21.52 -4.78
C TYR A 319 2.94 -22.88 -4.98
N ASN A 320 4.26 -22.99 -4.70
CA ASN A 320 4.95 -24.27 -4.81
C ASN A 320 4.38 -25.27 -3.77
N ASN A 321 3.91 -26.41 -4.26
CA ASN A 321 3.32 -27.49 -3.47
C ASN A 321 2.03 -27.13 -2.69
N ALA A 322 1.28 -26.13 -3.13
CA ALA A 322 -0.02 -25.83 -2.55
C ALA A 322 -1.06 -26.90 -2.86
N VAL A 323 -1.01 -27.41 -4.09
CA VAL A 323 -1.87 -28.51 -4.62
C VAL A 323 -1.04 -29.48 -5.44
N THR A 324 -1.54 -30.71 -5.57
CA THR A 324 -0.93 -31.76 -6.40
C THR A 324 -1.30 -31.61 -7.88
N ARG A 325 -0.55 -32.27 -8.76
CA ARG A 325 -0.90 -32.32 -10.18
C ARG A 325 -2.23 -33.03 -10.41
N PHE A 326 -2.50 -34.11 -9.68
CA PHE A 326 -3.76 -34.84 -9.77
C PHE A 326 -4.97 -33.96 -9.41
N GLU A 327 -4.87 -33.14 -8.36
CA GLU A 327 -5.91 -32.16 -8.03
C GLU A 327 -6.04 -31.09 -9.11
N ALA A 328 -4.93 -30.66 -9.72
CA ALA A 328 -4.98 -29.70 -10.82
C ALA A 328 -5.68 -30.27 -12.06
N GLU A 329 -5.42 -31.53 -12.43
CA GLU A 329 -6.11 -32.21 -13.54
C GLU A 329 -7.64 -32.25 -13.30
N ARG A 330 -8.07 -32.55 -12.08
CA ARG A 330 -9.50 -32.53 -11.69
C ARG A 330 -10.09 -31.11 -11.73
N PHE A 331 -9.35 -30.10 -11.26
CA PHE A 331 -9.79 -28.71 -11.30
C PHE A 331 -10.04 -28.21 -12.73
N TRP A 332 -9.12 -28.55 -13.64
CA TRP A 332 -9.24 -28.18 -15.06
C TRP A 332 -10.26 -29.04 -15.84
N ALA A 333 -10.84 -30.05 -15.21
CA ALA A 333 -11.93 -30.88 -15.75
C ALA A 333 -13.33 -30.38 -15.31
N ILE A 334 -13.44 -29.32 -14.48
CA ILE A 334 -14.72 -28.72 -14.10
C ILE A 334 -15.28 -27.96 -15.31
N ALA A 335 -16.21 -28.61 -16.05
CA ALA A 335 -16.87 -28.05 -17.24
C ALA A 335 -18.38 -28.27 -17.18
#